data_eedbd5ef8ab5cf7b8602f46b18a9e6ef
#
_entry.id   eedbd5ef8ab5cf7b8602f46b18a9e6ef
#
_cell.length_a   1.000
_cell.length_b   1.000
_cell.length_c   1.000
_cell.angle_alpha   90.00
_cell.angle_beta   90.00
_cell.angle_gamma   90.00
#
_symmetry.space_group_name_H-M   'P 1'
#
loop_
_entity.id
_entity.type
_entity.pdbx_description
1 polymer ?
#
loop_
_entity_poly.entity_id
_entity_poly.type
_entity_poly.pdbx_seq_one_letter_code
_entity_poly.pdbx_strand_id
1 'polypeptide(L)'
;MKRLFLCFSLLGVLALPSYASVSANVSFATDYIWRGMTQTGEEPAISGGFDYANDAGFYAGIWGSNVNFSDGAGSELDVYFGYALETESGVGIDISYVDFTYPGATDLDFEEIGIALSYGDLGLGYYSGQSGAPDYMDVSYAFGDISVSYGDYDTYGSNFLISYGFGCGNYDCSFAYSDFSSDSEDLMDEDALVFAVGASF
;
A
#
# COMPACT_ATOMS: atom_id res chain seq x y z
N MET A 1 11.80 12.90 15.37
CA MET A 1 10.58 12.82 14.55
C MET A 1 10.83 11.68 13.59
N LYS A 2 10.19 10.53 13.82
CA LYS A 2 10.28 9.40 12.87
C LYS A 2 9.46 9.81 11.65
N ARG A 3 10.10 9.96 10.50
CA ARG A 3 9.42 10.22 9.24
C ARG A 3 8.78 8.91 8.81
N LEU A 4 7.46 8.90 8.70
CA LEU A 4 6.72 7.77 8.16
C LEU A 4 6.94 7.79 6.65
N PHE A 5 7.72 6.85 6.12
CA PHE A 5 7.82 6.66 4.68
C PHE A 5 6.59 5.86 4.23
N LEU A 6 5.75 6.50 3.43
CA LEU A 6 4.73 5.78 2.68
C LEU A 6 5.45 4.91 1.64
N CYS A 7 5.81 3.69 2.02
CA CYS A 7 5.95 2.65 1.01
C CYS A 7 4.55 2.38 0.45
N PHE A 8 4.47 2.17 -0.84
CA PHE A 8 3.27 1.88 -1.63
C PHE A 8 2.53 0.58 -1.24
N SER A 9 2.61 0.13 -0.03
CA SER A 9 1.62 -0.75 0.57
C SER A 9 0.58 0.13 1.24
N LEU A 10 -0.69 -0.02 0.92
CA LEU A 10 -1.84 0.71 1.45
C LEU A 10 -1.89 0.74 3.00
N LEU A 11 -1.11 -0.09 3.66
CA LEU A 11 -1.01 -0.27 5.10
C LEU A 11 0.40 0.07 5.59
N GLY A 12 0.79 1.34 5.45
CA GLY A 12 1.87 1.87 6.29
C GLY A 12 1.44 1.75 7.76
N VAL A 13 2.32 1.20 8.61
CA VAL A 13 2.09 1.21 10.06
C VAL A 13 1.77 2.64 10.48
N LEU A 14 0.48 2.93 10.70
CA LEU A 14 0.01 4.22 11.17
C LEU A 14 0.62 4.42 12.55
N ALA A 15 1.53 5.39 12.69
CA ALA A 15 1.92 5.86 14.01
C ALA A 15 0.65 6.42 14.64
N LEU A 16 0.09 5.70 15.61
CA LEU A 16 -1.16 6.07 16.28
C LEU A 16 -1.01 7.49 16.83
N PRO A 17 -1.84 8.45 16.42
CA PRO A 17 -1.85 9.77 16.98
C PRO A 17 -2.28 9.71 18.45
N SER A 18 -1.77 10.61 19.29
CA SER A 18 -2.17 10.69 20.71
C SER A 18 -3.56 11.28 20.94
N TYR A 19 -4.32 11.53 19.87
CA TYR A 19 -5.69 12.06 19.89
C TYR A 19 -6.40 11.61 18.62
N ALA A 20 -7.74 11.49 18.66
CA ALA A 20 -8.55 11.28 17.46
C ALA A 20 -8.23 12.37 16.42
N SER A 21 -7.76 11.99 15.26
CA SER A 21 -7.36 12.92 14.20
C SER A 21 -7.91 12.48 12.84
N VAL A 22 -8.17 13.47 12.03
CA VAL A 22 -8.41 13.29 10.59
C VAL A 22 -7.20 13.89 9.88
N SER A 23 -6.64 13.16 8.96
CA SER A 23 -5.59 13.60 8.04
C SER A 23 -6.03 13.43 6.60
N ALA A 24 -5.37 14.14 5.69
CA ALA A 24 -5.53 14.01 4.26
C ALA A 24 -4.16 13.88 3.62
N ASN A 25 -4.11 13.18 2.51
CA ASN A 25 -2.88 13.05 1.73
C ASN A 25 -3.17 13.20 0.24
N VAL A 26 -2.13 13.57 -0.52
CA VAL A 26 -2.13 13.57 -1.98
C VAL A 26 -0.75 13.18 -2.45
N SER A 27 -0.68 12.38 -3.52
CA SER A 27 0.56 11.95 -4.14
C SER A 27 0.47 12.02 -5.66
N PHE A 28 1.61 12.30 -6.29
CA PHE A 28 1.86 12.07 -7.70
C PHE A 28 2.97 11.03 -7.83
N ALA A 29 2.78 10.05 -8.70
CA ALA A 29 3.79 9.06 -9.04
C ALA A 29 3.93 8.94 -10.56
N THR A 30 5.10 8.53 -11.03
CA THR A 30 5.32 8.26 -12.46
C THR A 30 4.63 6.99 -12.93
N ASP A 31 4.28 6.09 -11.99
CA ASP A 31 3.50 4.89 -12.19
C ASP A 31 2.89 4.48 -10.85
N TYR A 32 1.71 3.88 -10.84
CA TYR A 32 1.12 3.25 -9.66
C TYR A 32 1.40 1.75 -9.70
N ILE A 33 2.28 1.30 -8.81
CA ILE A 33 2.62 -0.12 -8.65
C ILE A 33 1.92 -0.68 -7.42
N TRP A 34 1.16 -1.74 -7.60
CA TRP A 34 0.55 -2.52 -6.51
C TRP A 34 1.02 -3.97 -6.57
N ARG A 35 1.66 -4.44 -5.50
CA ARG A 35 2.25 -5.79 -5.41
C ARG A 35 3.11 -6.18 -6.62
N GLY A 36 3.89 -5.22 -7.11
CA GLY A 36 4.80 -5.41 -8.24
C GLY A 36 4.21 -5.10 -9.62
N MET A 37 2.89 -5.04 -9.76
CA MET A 37 2.20 -4.85 -11.03
C MET A 37 1.77 -3.40 -11.25
N THR A 38 1.94 -2.87 -12.47
CA THR A 38 1.45 -1.54 -12.84
C THR A 38 -0.07 -1.49 -12.82
N GLN A 39 -0.61 -0.46 -12.18
CA GLN A 39 -2.05 -0.19 -12.13
C GLN A 39 -2.44 0.92 -13.12
N THR A 40 -1.47 1.64 -13.66
CA THR A 40 -1.70 2.74 -14.62
C THR A 40 -1.15 2.47 -16.00
N GLY A 41 -0.64 1.25 -16.26
CA GLY A 41 -0.04 0.90 -17.56
C GLY A 41 1.21 1.72 -17.85
N GLU A 42 2.08 1.88 -16.85
CA GLU A 42 3.32 2.68 -16.90
C GLU A 42 3.09 4.18 -17.12
N GLU A 43 1.87 4.67 -16.84
CA GLU A 43 1.50 6.08 -16.97
C GLU A 43 1.38 6.75 -15.58
N PRO A 44 1.46 8.08 -15.50
CA PRO A 44 1.40 8.78 -14.21
C PRO A 44 0.11 8.57 -13.44
N ALA A 45 0.25 8.45 -12.11
CA ALA A 45 -0.84 8.37 -11.16
C ALA A 45 -0.95 9.63 -10.30
N ILE A 46 -2.19 10.02 -10.00
CA ILE A 46 -2.53 10.95 -8.93
C ILE A 46 -3.43 10.22 -7.96
N SER A 47 -2.97 10.13 -6.70
CA SER A 47 -3.70 9.43 -5.66
C SER A 47 -3.85 10.31 -4.41
N GLY A 48 -4.76 9.92 -3.53
CA GLY A 48 -4.92 10.59 -2.25
C GLY A 48 -6.11 10.08 -1.47
N GLY A 49 -6.20 10.50 -0.21
CA GLY A 49 -7.22 10.00 0.67
C GLY A 49 -7.43 10.83 1.92
N PHE A 50 -8.35 10.32 2.74
CA PHE A 50 -8.64 10.84 4.08
C PHE A 50 -8.61 9.68 5.07
N ASP A 51 -7.93 9.91 6.18
CA ASP A 51 -7.73 8.94 7.24
C ASP A 51 -8.29 9.48 8.55
N TYR A 52 -8.96 8.63 9.31
CA TYR A 52 -9.32 8.84 10.71
C TYR A 52 -8.60 7.81 11.57
N ALA A 53 -8.00 8.24 12.64
CA ALA A 53 -7.45 7.36 13.66
C ALA A 53 -7.73 7.90 15.06
N ASN A 54 -7.80 7.01 16.08
CA ASN A 54 -8.01 7.36 17.46
C ASN A 54 -7.04 6.65 18.41
N ASP A 55 -6.96 7.15 19.65
CA ASP A 55 -6.04 6.65 20.70
C ASP A 55 -6.31 5.21 21.12
N ALA A 56 -7.50 4.67 20.85
CA ALA A 56 -7.83 3.29 21.17
C ALA A 56 -7.29 2.31 20.11
N GLY A 57 -6.72 2.81 19.01
CA GLY A 57 -6.16 2.01 17.94
C GLY A 57 -7.08 1.79 16.74
N PHE A 58 -8.33 2.25 16.77
CA PHE A 58 -9.24 2.15 15.62
C PHE A 58 -8.87 3.20 14.57
N TYR A 59 -8.88 2.79 13.32
CA TYR A 59 -8.75 3.66 12.16
C TYR A 59 -9.74 3.30 11.06
N ALA A 60 -10.01 4.26 10.19
CA ALA A 60 -10.79 4.07 8.97
C ALA A 60 -10.39 5.13 7.95
N GLY A 61 -10.54 4.86 6.68
CA GLY A 61 -10.23 5.82 5.63
C GLY A 61 -10.88 5.52 4.31
N ILE A 62 -10.66 6.44 3.40
CA ILE A 62 -10.94 6.30 1.97
C ILE A 62 -9.70 6.72 1.20
N TRP A 63 -9.40 6.02 0.13
CA TRP A 63 -8.31 6.36 -0.77
C TRP A 63 -8.77 6.18 -2.21
N GLY A 64 -8.10 6.81 -3.15
CA GLY A 64 -8.37 6.62 -4.56
C GLY A 64 -7.24 7.06 -5.45
N SER A 65 -7.19 6.49 -6.66
CA SER A 65 -6.23 6.78 -7.71
C SER A 65 -6.88 6.64 -9.08
N ASN A 66 -6.28 7.23 -10.11
CA ASN A 66 -6.54 6.78 -11.46
C ASN A 66 -5.86 5.42 -11.70
N VAL A 67 -6.50 4.57 -12.50
CA VAL A 67 -5.97 3.28 -12.98
C VAL A 67 -6.21 3.16 -14.49
N ASN A 68 -5.52 2.20 -15.14
CA ASN A 68 -5.68 1.92 -16.56
C ASN A 68 -5.39 0.43 -16.84
N PHE A 69 -6.40 -0.41 -16.74
CA PHE A 69 -6.29 -1.85 -17.02
C PHE A 69 -6.70 -2.24 -18.43
N SER A 70 -7.01 -1.26 -19.31
CA SER A 70 -7.50 -1.47 -20.68
C SER A 70 -8.87 -2.16 -20.80
N ASP A 71 -9.58 -2.38 -19.69
CA ASP A 71 -10.89 -3.05 -19.61
C ASP A 71 -12.05 -2.10 -19.23
N GLY A 72 -11.75 -0.81 -19.09
CA GLY A 72 -12.73 0.24 -18.80
C GLY A 72 -12.65 0.81 -17.40
N ALA A 73 -11.85 0.24 -16.49
CA ALA A 73 -11.54 0.87 -15.21
C ALA A 73 -10.67 2.12 -15.42
N GLY A 74 -11.13 3.26 -14.95
CA GLY A 74 -10.39 4.53 -15.03
C GLY A 74 -10.01 5.10 -13.66
N SER A 75 -10.53 4.50 -12.60
CA SER A 75 -10.23 4.88 -11.21
C SER A 75 -10.41 3.69 -10.27
N GLU A 76 -9.68 3.72 -9.18
CA GLU A 76 -9.80 2.86 -8.01
C GLU A 76 -10.25 3.71 -6.83
N LEU A 77 -11.12 3.16 -6.02
CA LEU A 77 -11.61 3.78 -4.80
C LEU A 77 -11.71 2.71 -3.71
N ASP A 78 -10.96 2.92 -2.62
CA ASP A 78 -10.88 2.00 -1.51
C ASP A 78 -11.53 2.57 -0.28
N VAL A 79 -12.25 1.72 0.44
CA VAL A 79 -12.75 1.99 1.78
C VAL A 79 -12.13 0.99 2.74
N TYR A 80 -11.51 1.46 3.79
CA TYR A 80 -10.84 0.58 4.74
C TYR A 80 -11.09 0.98 6.19
N PHE A 81 -10.97 -0.01 7.05
CA PHE A 81 -10.95 0.19 8.49
C PHE A 81 -10.14 -0.91 9.16
N GLY A 82 -9.70 -0.63 10.38
CA GLY A 82 -8.91 -1.60 11.11
C GLY A 82 -8.67 -1.22 12.56
N TYR A 83 -7.84 -2.04 13.19
CA TYR A 83 -7.41 -1.87 14.55
C TYR A 83 -5.94 -2.20 14.67
N ALA A 84 -5.14 -1.22 15.08
CA ALA A 84 -3.71 -1.34 15.30
C ALA A 84 -3.37 -1.14 16.78
N LEU A 85 -2.45 -1.95 17.28
CA LEU A 85 -1.92 -1.83 18.63
C LEU A 85 -0.42 -2.13 18.66
N GLU A 86 0.28 -1.57 19.66
CA GLU A 86 1.64 -1.95 19.98
C GLU A 86 1.68 -2.55 21.37
N THR A 87 2.30 -3.72 21.52
CA THR A 87 2.49 -4.39 22.81
C THR A 87 3.60 -3.71 23.61
N GLU A 88 3.67 -3.95 24.92
CA GLU A 88 4.76 -3.47 25.77
C GLU A 88 6.15 -3.97 25.33
N SER A 89 6.20 -5.10 24.61
CA SER A 89 7.45 -5.66 24.07
C SER A 89 7.87 -5.01 22.75
N GLY A 90 7.09 -4.05 22.22
CA GLY A 90 7.37 -3.38 20.95
C GLY A 90 6.93 -4.16 19.71
N VAL A 91 6.06 -5.15 19.86
CA VAL A 91 5.43 -5.83 18.72
C VAL A 91 4.19 -5.05 18.33
N GLY A 92 4.16 -4.55 17.10
CA GLY A 92 2.96 -3.98 16.48
C GLY A 92 2.10 -5.10 15.88
N ILE A 93 0.78 -4.95 16.01
CA ILE A 93 -0.23 -5.85 15.44
C ILE A 93 -1.28 -4.96 14.77
N ASP A 94 -1.60 -5.26 13.52
CA ASP A 94 -2.67 -4.60 12.77
C ASP A 94 -3.63 -5.65 12.23
N ILE A 95 -4.93 -5.38 12.31
CA ILE A 95 -5.98 -6.18 11.68
C ILE A 95 -6.84 -5.22 10.88
N SER A 96 -7.00 -5.49 9.59
CA SER A 96 -7.65 -4.60 8.64
C SER A 96 -8.68 -5.31 7.76
N TYR A 97 -9.57 -4.50 7.24
CA TYR A 97 -10.45 -4.83 6.12
C TYR A 97 -10.36 -3.71 5.09
N VAL A 98 -10.27 -4.10 3.83
CA VAL A 98 -10.23 -3.18 2.68
C VAL A 98 -11.23 -3.67 1.64
N ASP A 99 -12.03 -2.75 1.13
CA ASP A 99 -12.94 -2.92 -0.01
C ASP A 99 -12.37 -2.11 -1.18
N PHE A 100 -11.87 -2.82 -2.20
CA PHE A 100 -11.33 -2.27 -3.43
C PHE A 100 -12.43 -2.20 -4.47
N THR A 101 -12.73 -1.00 -4.96
CA THR A 101 -13.78 -0.80 -5.96
C THR A 101 -13.26 -0.07 -7.19
N TYR A 102 -13.72 -0.52 -8.37
CA TYR A 102 -13.32 0.02 -9.67
C TYR A 102 -14.55 0.58 -10.40
N PRO A 103 -14.89 1.87 -10.20
CA PRO A 103 -16.05 2.48 -10.83
C PRO A 103 -16.06 2.32 -12.35
N GLY A 104 -17.09 1.63 -12.87
CA GLY A 104 -17.24 1.31 -14.29
C GLY A 104 -16.73 -0.08 -14.70
N ALA A 105 -16.07 -0.81 -13.81
CA ALA A 105 -15.57 -2.18 -14.02
C ALA A 105 -15.76 -3.02 -12.74
N THR A 106 -17.00 -3.12 -12.26
CA THR A 106 -17.36 -3.74 -10.96
C THR A 106 -17.11 -5.24 -10.87
N ASP A 107 -16.76 -5.90 -11.93
CA ASP A 107 -16.27 -7.28 -11.97
C ASP A 107 -14.81 -7.41 -11.49
N LEU A 108 -14.12 -6.28 -11.32
CA LEU A 108 -12.79 -6.21 -10.70
C LEU A 108 -12.85 -5.93 -9.19
N ASP A 109 -14.03 -5.58 -8.64
CA ASP A 109 -14.18 -5.28 -7.22
C ASP A 109 -13.84 -6.51 -6.37
N PHE A 110 -13.08 -6.30 -5.29
CA PHE A 110 -12.75 -7.37 -4.35
C PHE A 110 -12.49 -6.80 -2.95
N GLU A 111 -12.39 -7.67 -1.97
CA GLU A 111 -12.20 -7.34 -0.58
C GLU A 111 -11.04 -8.15 0.02
N GLU A 112 -10.35 -7.59 1.01
CA GLU A 112 -9.31 -8.29 1.75
C GLU A 112 -9.46 -8.11 3.26
N ILE A 113 -9.12 -9.17 4.00
CA ILE A 113 -8.88 -9.12 5.44
C ILE A 113 -7.39 -9.30 5.68
N GLY A 114 -6.76 -8.28 6.27
CA GLY A 114 -5.34 -8.26 6.54
C GLY A 114 -5.01 -8.52 8.01
N ILE A 115 -3.85 -9.15 8.23
CA ILE A 115 -3.14 -9.14 9.50
C ILE A 115 -1.68 -8.80 9.25
N ALA A 116 -1.16 -7.77 9.93
CA ALA A 116 0.23 -7.38 9.84
C ALA A 116 0.88 -7.37 11.22
N LEU A 117 2.15 -7.77 11.27
CA LEU A 117 2.98 -7.79 12.46
C LEU A 117 4.22 -6.95 12.20
N SER A 118 4.68 -6.21 13.21
CA SER A 118 5.93 -5.46 13.13
C SER A 118 6.76 -5.60 14.40
N TYR A 119 8.08 -5.60 14.24
CA TYR A 119 9.02 -5.55 15.35
C TYR A 119 10.31 -4.84 14.94
N GLY A 120 10.55 -3.67 15.52
CA GLY A 120 11.63 -2.80 15.09
C GLY A 120 11.43 -2.36 13.64
N ASP A 121 12.36 -2.74 12.77
CA ASP A 121 12.34 -2.41 11.34
C ASP A 121 11.82 -3.56 10.46
N LEU A 122 11.43 -4.70 11.07
CA LEU A 122 10.86 -5.86 10.37
C LEU A 122 9.34 -5.77 10.32
N GLY A 123 8.76 -6.04 9.15
CA GLY A 123 7.33 -6.19 8.90
C GLY A 123 7.00 -7.55 8.28
N LEU A 124 5.84 -8.08 8.62
CA LEU A 124 5.24 -9.28 8.04
C LEU A 124 3.77 -9.00 7.79
N GLY A 125 3.25 -9.31 6.60
CA GLY A 125 1.86 -9.16 6.23
C GLY A 125 1.26 -10.46 5.68
N TYR A 126 -0.03 -10.67 5.97
CA TYR A 126 -0.86 -11.67 5.31
C TYR A 126 -2.25 -11.07 5.06
N TYR A 127 -2.71 -11.15 3.83
CA TYR A 127 -3.95 -10.55 3.35
C TYR A 127 -4.76 -11.63 2.65
N SER A 128 -5.87 -11.99 3.26
CA SER A 128 -6.77 -13.00 2.70
C SER A 128 -7.78 -12.36 1.78
N GLY A 129 -7.69 -12.69 0.49
CA GLY A 129 -8.66 -12.30 -0.51
C GLY A 129 -10.03 -12.93 -0.23
N GLN A 130 -11.08 -12.13 -0.30
CA GLN A 130 -12.44 -12.59 -0.08
C GLN A 130 -13.13 -12.86 -1.43
N SER A 131 -14.21 -13.65 -1.39
CA SER A 131 -15.07 -13.92 -2.57
C SER A 131 -14.33 -14.55 -3.77
N GLY A 132 -13.19 -15.19 -3.52
CA GLY A 132 -12.39 -15.87 -4.55
C GLY A 132 -11.19 -15.06 -5.05
N ALA A 133 -10.95 -13.87 -4.50
CA ALA A 133 -9.69 -13.15 -4.70
C ALA A 133 -8.52 -13.92 -4.05
N PRO A 134 -7.33 -13.92 -4.66
CA PRO A 134 -6.18 -14.64 -4.12
C PRO A 134 -5.61 -14.01 -2.86
N ASP A 135 -4.92 -14.82 -2.05
CA ASP A 135 -4.24 -14.36 -0.85
C ASP A 135 -2.86 -13.75 -1.19
N TYR A 136 -2.41 -12.80 -0.37
CA TYR A 136 -1.09 -12.21 -0.49
C TYR A 136 -0.35 -12.24 0.83
N MET A 137 0.96 -12.49 0.78
CA MET A 137 1.83 -12.37 1.95
C MET A 137 3.09 -11.58 1.61
N ASP A 138 3.62 -10.85 2.58
CA ASP A 138 4.88 -10.12 2.41
C ASP A 138 5.77 -10.12 3.65
N VAL A 139 7.05 -9.89 3.41
CA VAL A 139 8.04 -9.53 4.41
C VAL A 139 8.73 -8.25 3.99
N SER A 140 8.92 -7.33 4.93
CA SER A 140 9.59 -6.06 4.71
C SER A 140 10.65 -5.76 5.76
N TYR A 141 11.65 -4.98 5.38
CA TYR A 141 12.68 -4.49 6.29
C TYR A 141 13.09 -3.07 5.93
N ALA A 142 13.14 -2.17 6.94
CA ALA A 142 13.56 -0.80 6.78
C ALA A 142 14.94 -0.57 7.44
N PHE A 143 15.83 0.13 6.75
CA PHE A 143 17.12 0.55 7.28
C PHE A 143 17.42 2.01 6.89
N GLY A 144 17.08 2.90 7.81
CA GLY A 144 17.18 4.33 7.59
C GLY A 144 16.14 4.81 6.58
N ASP A 145 16.61 5.42 5.50
CA ASP A 145 15.75 5.97 4.44
C ASP A 145 15.48 4.96 3.31
N ILE A 146 15.96 3.72 3.44
CA ILE A 146 15.76 2.65 2.47
C ILE A 146 14.81 1.61 3.07
N SER A 147 13.91 1.07 2.25
CA SER A 147 13.13 -0.12 2.58
C SER A 147 13.21 -1.15 1.47
N VAL A 148 13.08 -2.41 1.86
CA VAL A 148 12.98 -3.53 0.93
C VAL A 148 11.78 -4.39 1.33
N SER A 149 11.10 -4.95 0.35
CA SER A 149 10.06 -5.96 0.59
C SER A 149 10.09 -7.05 -0.47
N TYR A 150 9.62 -8.22 -0.07
CA TYR A 150 9.35 -9.34 -0.95
C TYR A 150 7.97 -9.86 -0.59
N GLY A 151 7.15 -10.09 -1.60
CA GLY A 151 5.79 -10.61 -1.44
C GLY A 151 5.49 -11.73 -2.42
N ASP A 152 4.49 -12.51 -2.06
CA ASP A 152 3.95 -13.61 -2.84
C ASP A 152 2.43 -13.43 -2.93
N TYR A 153 1.92 -13.38 -4.15
CA TYR A 153 0.51 -13.22 -4.45
C TYR A 153 0.01 -14.51 -5.10
N ASP A 154 -0.70 -15.30 -4.31
CA ASP A 154 -1.14 -16.65 -4.70
C ASP A 154 -1.76 -16.67 -6.11
N THR A 155 -1.30 -17.58 -6.96
CA THR A 155 -1.69 -17.72 -8.37
C THR A 155 -1.22 -16.61 -9.34
N TYR A 156 -0.77 -15.46 -8.85
CA TYR A 156 -0.27 -14.36 -9.68
C TYR A 156 1.25 -14.40 -9.83
N GLY A 157 1.98 -14.46 -8.72
CA GLY A 157 3.44 -14.46 -8.74
C GLY A 157 4.04 -13.76 -7.54
N SER A 158 5.34 -13.48 -7.60
CA SER A 158 6.07 -12.84 -6.52
C SER A 158 6.62 -11.48 -6.94
N ASN A 159 6.77 -10.58 -5.95
CA ASN A 159 7.30 -9.26 -6.20
C ASN A 159 8.43 -8.90 -5.24
N PHE A 160 9.35 -8.10 -5.73
CA PHE A 160 10.40 -7.45 -4.96
C PHE A 160 10.30 -5.93 -5.12
N LEU A 161 10.45 -5.21 -4.02
CA LEU A 161 10.48 -3.76 -4.03
C LEU A 161 11.68 -3.26 -3.20
N ILE A 162 12.42 -2.30 -3.74
CA ILE A 162 13.35 -1.48 -2.98
C ILE A 162 13.00 -0.01 -3.17
N SER A 163 12.91 0.75 -2.08
CA SER A 163 12.63 2.18 -2.14
C SER A 163 13.60 3.00 -1.32
N TYR A 164 13.83 4.23 -1.75
CA TYR A 164 14.58 5.26 -1.05
C TYR A 164 13.73 6.50 -0.91
N GLY A 165 13.44 6.90 0.34
CA GLY A 165 12.65 8.07 0.65
C GLY A 165 13.50 9.24 1.12
N PHE A 166 13.13 10.47 0.74
CA PHE A 166 13.84 11.69 1.10
C PHE A 166 12.91 12.91 1.12
N GLY A 167 13.29 13.92 1.92
CA GLY A 167 12.55 15.19 1.92
C GLY A 167 12.92 16.05 0.71
N CYS A 168 11.95 16.58 -0.01
CA CYS A 168 12.13 17.49 -1.12
C CYS A 168 11.37 18.82 -0.89
N GLY A 169 11.94 19.65 0.00
CA GLY A 169 11.31 20.89 0.45
C GLY A 169 10.25 20.62 1.51
N ASN A 170 8.98 20.96 1.20
CA ASN A 170 7.84 20.71 2.08
C ASN A 170 7.12 19.39 1.76
N TYR A 171 7.65 18.61 0.85
CA TYR A 171 7.07 17.37 0.36
C TYR A 171 7.94 16.18 0.74
N ASP A 172 7.37 15.01 0.70
CA ASP A 172 8.06 13.73 0.78
C ASP A 172 8.22 13.16 -0.62
N CYS A 173 9.47 12.77 -0.97
CA CYS A 173 9.81 12.22 -2.27
C CYS A 173 10.35 10.81 -2.11
N SER A 174 10.18 9.97 -3.14
CA SER A 174 10.80 8.65 -3.18
C SER A 174 11.21 8.24 -4.58
N PHE A 175 12.24 7.38 -4.64
CA PHE A 175 12.53 6.52 -5.77
C PHE A 175 12.31 5.07 -5.35
N ALA A 176 11.69 4.28 -6.22
CA ALA A 176 11.50 2.85 -6.00
C ALA A 176 11.84 2.07 -7.28
N TYR A 177 12.41 0.89 -7.10
CA TYR A 177 12.50 -0.13 -8.12
C TYR A 177 11.61 -1.30 -7.69
N SER A 178 10.72 -1.69 -8.57
CA SER A 178 9.81 -2.81 -8.43
C SER A 178 10.13 -3.86 -9.47
N ASP A 179 10.01 -5.13 -9.10
CA ASP A 179 10.18 -6.29 -9.96
C ASP A 179 9.09 -7.30 -9.62
N PHE A 180 8.36 -7.77 -10.62
CA PHE A 180 7.30 -8.77 -10.49
C PHE A 180 7.62 -9.95 -11.40
N SER A 181 7.64 -11.14 -10.82
CA SER A 181 7.81 -12.41 -11.54
C SER A 181 6.50 -13.18 -11.53
N SER A 182 5.91 -13.36 -12.69
CA SER A 182 4.63 -14.04 -12.85
C SER A 182 4.74 -15.56 -12.71
N ASP A 183 3.80 -16.17 -12.00
CA ASP A 183 3.56 -17.62 -11.96
C ASP A 183 2.41 -18.04 -12.92
N SER A 184 1.76 -17.08 -13.58
CA SER A 184 0.62 -17.26 -14.46
C SER A 184 1.03 -17.13 -15.94
N GLU A 185 0.49 -18.00 -16.82
CA GLU A 185 0.66 -17.85 -18.26
C GLU A 185 -0.09 -16.63 -18.85
N ASP A 186 -1.03 -16.08 -18.10
CA ASP A 186 -1.85 -14.93 -18.51
C ASP A 186 -1.26 -13.57 -18.09
N LEU A 187 -0.23 -13.56 -17.25
CA LEU A 187 0.47 -12.36 -16.79
C LEU A 187 1.91 -12.37 -17.28
N MET A 188 2.47 -11.19 -17.46
CA MET A 188 3.89 -11.01 -17.81
C MET A 188 4.69 -10.60 -16.59
N ASP A 189 6.00 -10.88 -16.62
CA ASP A 189 6.96 -10.28 -15.72
C ASP A 189 6.98 -8.77 -15.96
N GLU A 190 7.06 -7.98 -14.89
CA GLU A 190 7.11 -6.52 -14.96
C GLU A 190 8.26 -5.98 -14.11
N ASP A 191 8.92 -4.93 -14.59
CA ASP A 191 9.84 -4.15 -13.77
C ASP A 191 9.60 -2.65 -13.98
N ALA A 192 9.73 -1.87 -12.91
CA ALA A 192 9.48 -0.44 -12.96
C ALA A 192 10.43 0.36 -12.08
N LEU A 193 10.83 1.53 -12.56
CA LEU A 193 11.49 2.56 -11.77
C LEU A 193 10.52 3.72 -11.55
N VAL A 194 10.09 3.91 -10.31
CA VAL A 194 9.05 4.88 -9.95
C VAL A 194 9.65 6.03 -9.16
N PHE A 195 9.27 7.25 -9.55
CA PHE A 195 9.46 8.45 -8.73
C PHE A 195 8.09 8.90 -8.20
N ALA A 196 8.03 9.23 -6.92
CA ALA A 196 6.81 9.80 -6.33
C ALA A 196 7.11 11.04 -5.49
N VAL A 197 6.11 11.92 -5.40
CA VAL A 197 6.09 13.09 -4.53
C VAL A 197 4.73 13.22 -3.88
N GLY A 198 4.71 13.42 -2.56
CA GLY A 198 3.47 13.50 -1.79
C GLY A 198 3.49 14.58 -0.72
N ALA A 199 2.31 14.90 -0.23
CA ALA A 199 2.08 15.78 0.91
C ALA A 199 0.97 15.23 1.80
N SER A 200 1.10 15.46 3.11
CA SER A 200 0.07 15.14 4.11
C SER A 200 -0.32 16.40 4.88
N PHE A 201 -1.60 16.49 5.28
CA PHE A 201 -2.21 17.67 5.91
C PHE A 201 -2.95 17.30 7.18
#